data_9e7b3d82bf4c81f84556588eb22f5132
#
_entry.id   9e7b3d82bf4c81f84556588eb22f5132
#
_cell.length_a   1.000
_cell.length_b   1.000
_cell.length_c   1.000
_cell.angle_alpha   90.00
_cell.angle_beta   90.00
_cell.angle_gamma   90.00
#
_symmetry.space_group_name_H-M   'P 1'
#
loop_
_entity.id
_entity.type
_entity.pdbx_description
1 polymer ?
#
loop_
_entity_poly.entity_id
_entity_poly.type
_entity_poly.pdbx_seq_one_letter_code
_entity_poly.pdbx_strand_id
1 'polypeptide(L)'
;ENILSSLTIKPGDYVPGNMYFTTTRFHQERNGATFRDVIIDEAHDPSAVLPFKGNVDLKKFQALIDEVGAEKIPYICLAVTVNLAGGQPVSMANIKAVSELAHKHGIKVMFDATRCVENAYFIKEREEGYADKTVKEIVHEMFSYGDGCTMSGKKDCLTNIGGFLCMNDHDLYVRATGMVVQFEGMPSYGGLAGRDMEAMAIGI
;
A
#
# COMPACT_ATOMS: atom_id res chain seq x y z
N GLU A 1 -1.80 7.00 -7.20
CA GLU A 1 -2.28 5.71 -7.75
C GLU A 1 -2.13 5.69 -9.28
N ASN A 2 -2.71 6.64 -10.01
CA ASN A 2 -2.64 6.69 -11.49
C ASN A 2 -1.20 6.67 -12.00
N ILE A 3 -0.32 7.53 -11.48
CA ILE A 3 1.08 7.63 -11.91
C ILE A 3 1.81 6.31 -11.70
N LEU A 4 1.69 5.71 -10.52
CA LEU A 4 2.30 4.41 -10.23
C LEU A 4 1.83 3.33 -11.22
N SER A 5 0.51 3.18 -11.36
CA SER A 5 -0.08 2.17 -12.25
C SER A 5 0.36 2.37 -13.71
N SER A 6 0.36 3.62 -14.20
CA SER A 6 0.75 3.93 -15.58
C SER A 6 2.24 3.67 -15.87
N LEU A 7 3.09 3.72 -14.86
CA LEU A 7 4.54 3.52 -15.02
C LEU A 7 4.99 2.07 -14.82
N THR A 8 4.20 1.27 -14.10
CA THR A 8 4.64 -0.08 -13.69
C THR A 8 3.83 -1.20 -14.30
N ILE A 9 2.57 -0.96 -14.66
CA ILE A 9 1.65 -1.98 -15.18
C ILE A 9 1.71 -2.06 -16.71
N LYS A 10 1.68 -3.27 -17.22
CA LYS A 10 1.51 -3.58 -18.65
C LYS A 10 0.20 -4.37 -18.84
N PRO A 11 -0.43 -4.28 -20.02
CA PRO A 11 -1.58 -5.12 -20.34
C PRO A 11 -1.29 -6.61 -20.14
N GLY A 12 -2.16 -7.29 -19.40
CA GLY A 12 -2.01 -8.70 -19.05
C GLY A 12 -1.24 -8.98 -17.76
N ASP A 13 -0.84 -7.95 -17.01
CA ASP A 13 -0.27 -8.10 -15.68
C ASP A 13 -1.35 -8.40 -14.63
N TYR A 14 -0.91 -8.89 -13.47
CA TYR A 14 -1.73 -9.14 -12.30
C TYR A 14 -1.22 -8.32 -11.13
N VAL A 15 -2.14 -7.72 -10.36
CA VAL A 15 -1.78 -7.00 -9.13
C VAL A 15 -2.50 -7.67 -7.96
N PRO A 16 -1.80 -8.49 -7.17
CA PRO A 16 -2.34 -8.99 -5.92
C PRO A 16 -2.48 -7.88 -4.87
N GLY A 17 -3.46 -8.02 -3.97
CA GLY A 17 -3.65 -7.14 -2.83
C GLY A 17 -4.53 -7.77 -1.77
N ASN A 18 -4.42 -7.26 -0.55
CA ASN A 18 -5.28 -7.65 0.55
C ASN A 18 -6.62 -6.88 0.46
N MET A 19 -7.49 -7.35 -0.40
CA MET A 19 -8.69 -6.66 -0.86
C MET A 19 -8.34 -5.39 -1.67
N TYR A 20 -9.28 -4.88 -2.45
CA TYR A 20 -9.03 -3.68 -3.26
C TYR A 20 -9.57 -2.43 -2.57
N PHE A 21 -9.03 -1.27 -2.94
CA PHE A 21 -9.74 -0.01 -2.81
C PHE A 21 -10.22 0.43 -4.20
N THR A 22 -11.40 1.05 -4.27
CA THR A 22 -12.11 1.29 -5.54
C THR A 22 -11.25 2.07 -6.56
N THR A 23 -10.59 3.15 -6.12
CA THR A 23 -9.76 3.98 -7.01
C THR A 23 -8.46 3.28 -7.39
N THR A 24 -7.82 2.58 -6.46
CA THR A 24 -6.58 1.84 -6.69
C THR A 24 -6.79 0.76 -7.74
N ARG A 25 -7.82 -0.08 -7.56
CA ARG A 25 -8.22 -1.11 -8.52
C ARG A 25 -8.54 -0.51 -9.89
N PHE A 26 -9.32 0.58 -9.92
CA PHE A 26 -9.67 1.25 -11.17
C PHE A 26 -8.43 1.67 -11.97
N HIS A 27 -7.42 2.26 -11.32
CA HIS A 27 -6.20 2.66 -12.01
C HIS A 27 -5.36 1.46 -12.46
N GLN A 28 -5.34 0.37 -11.72
CA GLN A 28 -4.69 -0.87 -12.10
C GLN A 28 -5.33 -1.49 -13.34
N GLU A 29 -6.66 -1.68 -13.31
CA GLU A 29 -7.44 -2.27 -14.41
C GLU A 29 -7.44 -1.38 -15.67
N ARG A 30 -7.48 -0.05 -15.51
CA ARG A 30 -7.38 0.89 -16.62
C ARG A 30 -6.05 0.76 -17.39
N ASN A 31 -4.98 0.38 -16.70
CA ASN A 31 -3.67 0.13 -17.32
C ASN A 31 -3.51 -1.33 -17.81
N GLY A 32 -4.58 -2.13 -17.74
CA GLY A 32 -4.64 -3.48 -18.31
C GLY A 32 -4.24 -4.61 -17.36
N ALA A 33 -4.08 -4.34 -16.06
CA ALA A 33 -3.88 -5.39 -15.06
C ALA A 33 -5.22 -6.04 -14.65
N THR A 34 -5.11 -7.25 -14.10
CA THR A 34 -6.18 -7.91 -13.38
C THR A 34 -5.88 -7.87 -11.88
N PHE A 35 -6.79 -7.29 -11.09
CA PHE A 35 -6.67 -7.35 -9.64
C PHE A 35 -6.94 -8.77 -9.13
N ARG A 36 -6.11 -9.26 -8.20
CA ARG A 36 -6.29 -10.58 -7.55
C ARG A 36 -6.30 -10.41 -6.04
N ASP A 37 -7.43 -10.77 -5.45
CA ASP A 37 -7.58 -10.75 -3.99
C ASP A 37 -6.82 -11.91 -3.34
N VAL A 38 -5.91 -11.58 -2.45
CA VAL A 38 -5.10 -12.52 -1.67
C VAL A 38 -5.24 -12.32 -0.17
N ILE A 39 -6.30 -11.63 0.28
CA ILE A 39 -6.61 -11.49 1.71
C ILE A 39 -7.04 -12.84 2.31
N ILE A 40 -6.89 -12.99 3.63
CA ILE A 40 -7.42 -14.16 4.35
C ILE A 40 -8.95 -14.26 4.22
N ASP A 41 -9.50 -15.47 4.23
CA ASP A 41 -10.94 -15.69 4.00
C ASP A 41 -11.81 -15.07 5.10
N GLU A 42 -11.34 -15.04 6.32
CA GLU A 42 -12.03 -14.45 7.48
C GLU A 42 -12.28 -12.94 7.33
N ALA A 43 -11.53 -12.27 6.46
CA ALA A 43 -11.77 -10.85 6.15
C ALA A 43 -13.13 -10.61 5.47
N HIS A 44 -13.64 -11.62 4.76
CA HIS A 44 -14.94 -11.58 4.08
C HIS A 44 -16.12 -11.94 5.00
N ASP A 45 -15.84 -12.45 6.20
CA ASP A 45 -16.87 -12.77 7.20
C ASP A 45 -16.93 -11.67 8.27
N PRO A 46 -17.96 -10.81 8.30
CA PRO A 46 -18.11 -9.76 9.32
C PRO A 46 -18.22 -10.31 10.75
N SER A 47 -18.64 -11.56 10.92
CA SER A 47 -18.80 -12.20 12.22
C SER A 47 -17.49 -12.77 12.78
N ALA A 48 -16.49 -13.02 11.94
CA ALA A 48 -15.20 -13.51 12.37
C ALA A 48 -14.45 -12.46 13.19
N VAL A 49 -13.96 -12.85 14.36
CA VAL A 49 -13.20 -11.97 15.28
C VAL A 49 -11.75 -12.43 15.31
N LEU A 50 -10.89 -11.67 14.62
CA LEU A 50 -9.44 -11.89 14.60
C LEU A 50 -8.72 -10.55 14.84
N PRO A 51 -7.53 -10.57 15.45
CA PRO A 51 -6.79 -9.33 15.73
C PRO A 51 -6.35 -8.59 14.47
N PHE A 52 -6.07 -9.31 13.36
CA PHE A 52 -5.53 -8.78 12.11
C PHE A 52 -6.21 -9.39 10.89
N LYS A 53 -7.47 -9.04 10.65
CA LYS A 53 -8.24 -9.53 9.50
C LYS A 53 -7.79 -8.94 8.16
N GLY A 54 -6.93 -7.92 8.16
CA GLY A 54 -6.34 -7.35 6.95
C GLY A 54 -5.18 -8.15 6.37
N ASN A 55 -4.76 -9.23 7.03
CA ASN A 55 -3.60 -10.01 6.62
C ASN A 55 -3.76 -10.64 5.23
N VAL A 56 -2.65 -10.69 4.49
CA VAL A 56 -2.52 -11.46 3.25
C VAL A 56 -2.43 -12.95 3.59
N ASP A 57 -3.15 -13.78 2.84
CA ASP A 57 -2.94 -15.22 2.81
C ASP A 57 -1.74 -15.52 1.89
N LEU A 58 -0.62 -15.89 2.50
CA LEU A 58 0.63 -16.19 1.79
C LEU A 58 0.49 -17.38 0.83
N LYS A 59 -0.43 -18.32 1.10
CA LYS A 59 -0.68 -19.46 0.21
C LYS A 59 -1.39 -18.99 -1.06
N LYS A 60 -2.39 -18.10 -0.93
CA LYS A 60 -3.05 -17.47 -2.08
C LYS A 60 -2.07 -16.66 -2.90
N PHE A 61 -1.18 -15.90 -2.24
CA PHE A 61 -0.18 -15.12 -2.94
C PHE A 61 0.83 -16.00 -3.68
N GLN A 62 1.36 -17.05 -3.03
CA GLN A 62 2.27 -18.00 -3.69
C GLN A 62 1.56 -18.73 -4.86
N ALA A 63 0.32 -19.17 -4.67
CA ALA A 63 -0.46 -19.84 -5.71
C ALA A 63 -0.67 -18.94 -6.94
N LEU A 64 -0.88 -17.63 -6.73
CA LEU A 64 -0.94 -16.69 -7.85
C LEU A 64 0.40 -16.58 -8.58
N ILE A 65 1.52 -16.49 -7.84
CA ILE A 65 2.86 -16.46 -8.45
C ILE A 65 3.09 -17.71 -9.31
N ASP A 66 2.71 -18.86 -8.80
CA ASP A 66 2.85 -20.15 -9.51
C ASP A 66 1.93 -20.25 -10.72
N GLU A 67 0.73 -19.63 -10.67
CA GLU A 67 -0.27 -19.61 -11.76
C GLU A 67 0.19 -18.74 -12.94
N VAL A 68 0.67 -17.51 -12.67
CA VAL A 68 0.84 -16.49 -13.69
C VAL A 68 2.31 -16.17 -14.04
N GLY A 69 3.23 -16.56 -13.16
CA GLY A 69 4.64 -16.17 -13.21
C GLY A 69 4.92 -14.82 -12.55
N ALA A 70 6.05 -14.73 -11.85
CA ALA A 70 6.44 -13.52 -11.12
C ALA A 70 6.62 -12.30 -12.04
N GLU A 71 7.05 -12.52 -13.28
CA GLU A 71 7.25 -11.48 -14.28
C GLU A 71 5.96 -10.77 -14.73
N LYS A 72 4.80 -11.36 -14.42
CA LYS A 72 3.47 -10.79 -14.65
C LYS A 72 2.93 -10.02 -13.43
N ILE A 73 3.70 -9.92 -12.37
CA ILE A 73 3.28 -9.26 -11.13
C ILE A 73 4.25 -8.08 -10.88
N PRO A 74 3.91 -6.87 -11.33
CA PRO A 74 4.78 -5.71 -11.16
C PRO A 74 4.98 -5.32 -9.70
N TYR A 75 3.97 -5.52 -8.87
CA TYR A 75 4.00 -5.32 -7.42
C TYR A 75 2.78 -5.98 -6.74
N ILE A 76 2.91 -6.25 -5.44
CA ILE A 76 1.76 -6.47 -4.57
C ILE A 76 1.33 -5.14 -3.95
N CYS A 77 0.03 -4.84 -3.94
CA CYS A 77 -0.54 -3.66 -3.29
C CYS A 77 -1.02 -4.03 -1.88
N LEU A 78 -0.31 -3.58 -0.87
CA LEU A 78 -0.60 -3.90 0.54
C LEU A 78 -1.27 -2.72 1.23
N ALA A 79 -2.58 -2.81 1.44
CA ALA A 79 -3.35 -1.76 2.12
C ALA A 79 -3.21 -1.87 3.65
N VAL A 80 -2.91 -0.76 4.30
CA VAL A 80 -2.76 -0.61 5.74
C VAL A 80 -3.46 0.68 6.22
N THR A 81 -4.66 0.57 6.87
CA THR A 81 -5.53 -0.59 7.08
C THR A 81 -6.36 -0.93 5.83
N VAL A 82 -7.01 -2.11 5.83
CA VAL A 82 -7.86 -2.55 4.72
C VAL A 82 -9.25 -1.94 4.83
N ASN A 83 -9.51 -0.89 4.07
CA ASN A 83 -10.74 -0.09 4.16
C ASN A 83 -12.02 -0.91 3.89
N LEU A 84 -12.05 -1.70 2.80
CA LEU A 84 -13.23 -2.47 2.42
C LEU A 84 -13.53 -3.67 3.32
N ALA A 85 -12.54 -4.11 4.11
CA ALA A 85 -12.76 -5.10 5.17
C ALA A 85 -13.27 -4.46 6.49
N GLY A 86 -13.66 -3.17 6.46
CA GLY A 86 -14.09 -2.42 7.63
C GLY A 86 -12.93 -1.81 8.43
N GLY A 87 -11.84 -1.41 7.77
CA GLY A 87 -10.66 -0.81 8.40
C GLY A 87 -9.81 -1.84 9.17
N GLN A 88 -9.80 -3.10 8.71
CA GLN A 88 -9.09 -4.17 9.40
C GLN A 88 -7.57 -4.03 9.24
N PRO A 89 -6.81 -4.14 10.36
CA PRO A 89 -5.37 -3.97 10.34
C PRO A 89 -4.63 -5.22 9.81
N VAL A 90 -3.39 -4.95 9.38
CA VAL A 90 -2.39 -5.96 8.98
C VAL A 90 -1.32 -6.02 10.06
N SER A 91 -0.94 -7.24 10.48
CA SER A 91 0.13 -7.44 11.48
C SER A 91 1.52 -7.18 10.89
N MET A 92 2.46 -6.77 11.72
CA MET A 92 3.86 -6.60 11.32
C MET A 92 4.46 -7.94 10.86
N ALA A 93 4.15 -9.02 11.54
CA ALA A 93 4.58 -10.36 11.14
C ALA A 93 4.12 -10.72 9.72
N ASN A 94 2.87 -10.37 9.36
CA ASN A 94 2.36 -10.61 8.01
C ASN A 94 3.02 -9.70 6.97
N ILE A 95 3.19 -8.40 7.28
CA ILE A 95 3.90 -7.44 6.41
C ILE A 95 5.29 -7.97 6.07
N LYS A 96 6.04 -8.41 7.08
CA LYS A 96 7.38 -8.99 6.91
C LYS A 96 7.34 -10.24 6.02
N ALA A 97 6.44 -11.18 6.30
CA ALA A 97 6.33 -12.41 5.52
C ALA A 97 5.92 -12.16 4.07
N VAL A 98 5.02 -11.20 3.82
CA VAL A 98 4.66 -10.76 2.46
C VAL A 98 5.87 -10.17 1.73
N SER A 99 6.64 -9.31 2.40
CA SER A 99 7.85 -8.72 1.85
C SER A 99 8.90 -9.77 1.48
N GLU A 100 9.17 -10.70 2.39
CA GLU A 100 10.10 -11.81 2.15
C GLU A 100 9.67 -12.67 0.95
N LEU A 101 8.39 -13.00 0.85
CA LEU A 101 7.85 -13.78 -0.25
C LEU A 101 7.94 -12.99 -1.58
N ALA A 102 7.50 -11.75 -1.59
CA ALA A 102 7.51 -10.91 -2.78
C ALA A 102 8.95 -10.70 -3.30
N HIS A 103 9.87 -10.28 -2.44
CA HIS A 103 11.26 -10.02 -2.82
C HIS A 103 12.01 -11.28 -3.26
N LYS A 104 11.72 -12.44 -2.69
CA LYS A 104 12.25 -13.74 -3.17
C LYS A 104 11.96 -13.98 -4.66
N HIS A 105 10.83 -13.46 -5.15
CA HIS A 105 10.41 -13.57 -6.55
C HIS A 105 10.67 -12.31 -7.38
N GLY A 106 11.35 -11.29 -6.82
CA GLY A 106 11.63 -10.02 -7.49
C GLY A 106 10.39 -9.12 -7.66
N ILE A 107 9.32 -9.40 -6.92
CA ILE A 107 8.07 -8.63 -6.91
C ILE A 107 8.22 -7.48 -5.91
N LYS A 108 7.86 -6.26 -6.30
CA LYS A 108 7.88 -5.08 -5.41
C LYS A 108 6.70 -5.10 -4.44
N VAL A 109 6.89 -4.51 -3.26
CA VAL A 109 5.83 -4.28 -2.26
C VAL A 109 5.49 -2.79 -2.24
N MET A 110 4.28 -2.44 -2.68
CA MET A 110 3.78 -1.07 -2.67
C MET A 110 2.65 -0.93 -1.66
N PHE A 111 2.84 -0.10 -0.64
CA PHE A 111 1.79 0.15 0.33
C PHE A 111 0.73 1.12 -0.20
N ASP A 112 -0.54 0.83 0.06
CA ASP A 112 -1.54 1.87 0.22
C ASP A 112 -1.48 2.32 1.68
N ALA A 113 -0.79 3.44 1.91
CA ALA A 113 -0.39 3.91 3.23
C ALA A 113 -1.44 4.81 3.91
N THR A 114 -2.59 4.94 3.30
CA THR A 114 -3.63 5.93 3.65
C THR A 114 -4.00 5.96 5.13
N ARG A 115 -3.91 4.82 5.85
CA ARG A 115 -4.15 4.69 7.29
C ARG A 115 -3.02 3.94 8.00
N CYS A 116 -1.78 4.25 7.63
CA CYS A 116 -0.61 3.58 8.18
C CYS A 116 -0.41 3.85 9.67
N VAL A 117 -0.75 5.03 10.15
CA VAL A 117 -0.66 5.42 11.57
C VAL A 117 -1.69 4.65 12.37
N GLU A 118 -2.93 4.55 11.88
CA GLU A 118 -3.99 3.73 12.46
C GLU A 118 -3.59 2.25 12.51
N ASN A 119 -3.03 1.72 11.42
CA ASN A 119 -2.53 0.34 11.39
C ASN A 119 -1.40 0.10 12.42
N ALA A 120 -0.46 1.04 12.53
CA ALA A 120 0.62 0.97 13.50
C ALA A 120 0.10 1.01 14.95
N TYR A 121 -0.95 1.78 15.22
CA TYR A 121 -1.60 1.78 16.52
C TYR A 121 -2.20 0.41 16.86
N PHE A 122 -2.87 -0.24 15.90
CA PHE A 122 -3.38 -1.60 16.10
C PHE A 122 -2.27 -2.63 16.31
N ILE A 123 -1.14 -2.50 15.64
CA ILE A 123 0.05 -3.33 15.89
C ILE A 123 0.53 -3.12 17.33
N LYS A 124 0.66 -1.88 17.77
CA LYS A 124 1.05 -1.55 19.14
C LYS A 124 0.14 -2.19 20.19
N GLU A 125 -1.18 -2.16 19.95
CA GLU A 125 -2.19 -2.66 20.90
C GLU A 125 -2.34 -4.19 20.88
N ARG A 126 -2.04 -4.86 19.78
CA ARG A 126 -2.46 -6.25 19.56
C ARG A 126 -1.34 -7.22 19.27
N GLU A 127 -0.15 -6.75 18.85
CA GLU A 127 0.95 -7.62 18.45
C GLU A 127 2.02 -7.68 19.55
N GLU A 128 2.43 -8.90 19.89
CA GLU A 128 3.43 -9.14 20.92
C GLU A 128 4.76 -8.44 20.55
N GLY A 129 5.38 -7.78 21.54
CA GLY A 129 6.66 -7.08 21.37
C GLY A 129 6.54 -5.64 20.87
N TYR A 130 5.32 -5.11 20.64
CA TYR A 130 5.13 -3.74 20.13
C TYR A 130 4.56 -2.76 21.15
N ALA A 131 4.10 -3.21 22.30
CA ALA A 131 3.44 -2.36 23.30
C ALA A 131 4.29 -1.17 23.78
N ASP A 132 5.61 -1.35 23.89
CA ASP A 132 6.53 -0.31 24.37
C ASP A 132 7.07 0.59 23.23
N LYS A 133 6.83 0.26 21.98
CA LYS A 133 7.24 1.08 20.83
C LYS A 133 6.30 2.27 20.64
N THR A 134 6.85 3.36 20.17
CA THR A 134 6.04 4.48 19.68
C THR A 134 5.39 4.14 18.33
N VAL A 135 4.26 4.76 18.02
CA VAL A 135 3.59 4.60 16.72
C VAL A 135 4.54 4.97 15.57
N LYS A 136 5.37 6.01 15.76
CA LYS A 136 6.38 6.44 14.78
C LYS A 136 7.40 5.34 14.48
N GLU A 137 7.92 4.65 15.50
CA GLU A 137 8.87 3.54 15.33
C GLU A 137 8.22 2.37 14.59
N ILE A 138 6.95 2.08 14.89
CA ILE A 138 6.19 1.00 14.22
C ILE A 138 5.95 1.36 12.75
N VAL A 139 5.55 2.61 12.44
CA VAL A 139 5.38 3.09 11.06
C VAL A 139 6.69 2.99 10.30
N HIS A 140 7.81 3.42 10.90
CA HIS A 140 9.12 3.34 10.27
C HIS A 140 9.53 1.89 10.00
N GLU A 141 9.33 0.98 10.95
CA GLU A 141 9.58 -0.45 10.77
C GLU A 141 8.71 -1.03 9.64
N MET A 142 7.41 -0.72 9.63
CA MET A 142 6.47 -1.19 8.62
C MET A 142 6.92 -0.81 7.20
N PHE A 143 7.30 0.45 6.99
CA PHE A 143 7.76 0.91 5.67
C PHE A 143 9.14 0.41 5.27
N SER A 144 9.96 -0.06 6.21
CA SER A 144 11.25 -0.68 5.88
C SER A 144 11.12 -1.98 5.09
N TYR A 145 9.93 -2.60 5.09
CA TYR A 145 9.62 -3.81 4.33
C TYR A 145 9.04 -3.54 2.93
N GLY A 146 8.85 -2.27 2.55
CA GLY A 146 8.27 -1.91 1.26
C GLY A 146 9.23 -1.20 0.31
N ASP A 147 8.88 -1.18 -0.97
CA ASP A 147 9.62 -0.49 -2.03
C ASP A 147 9.06 0.90 -2.32
N GLY A 148 7.90 1.21 -1.77
CA GLY A 148 7.24 2.49 -1.90
C GLY A 148 5.81 2.49 -1.38
N CYS A 149 5.16 3.63 -1.49
CA CYS A 149 3.77 3.77 -1.07
C CYS A 149 3.02 4.85 -1.84
N THR A 150 1.72 4.70 -1.91
CA THR A 150 0.76 5.77 -2.20
C THR A 150 0.07 6.20 -0.91
N MET A 151 -0.15 7.52 -0.74
CA MET A 151 -0.79 8.08 0.44
C MET A 151 -1.86 9.08 0.05
N SER A 152 -3.06 8.88 0.57
CA SER A 152 -4.08 9.93 0.56
C SER A 152 -3.96 10.76 1.84
N GLY A 153 -3.65 12.05 1.71
CA GLY A 153 -3.52 12.94 2.87
C GLY A 153 -4.82 13.22 3.64
N LYS A 154 -5.95 12.81 3.09
CA LYS A 154 -7.28 13.10 3.64
C LYS A 154 -7.70 12.21 4.83
N LYS A 155 -6.83 11.34 5.35
CA LYS A 155 -7.07 10.45 6.49
C LYS A 155 -6.01 10.70 7.55
N ASP A 156 -5.01 9.86 7.67
CA ASP A 156 -4.01 9.97 8.75
C ASP A 156 -3.20 11.26 8.73
N CYS A 157 -2.96 11.85 7.55
CA CYS A 157 -2.32 13.17 7.47
C CYS A 157 -3.23 14.34 7.88
N LEU A 158 -4.52 14.10 8.18
CA LEU A 158 -5.50 15.09 8.65
C LEU A 158 -5.67 16.32 7.73
N THR A 159 -5.43 16.18 6.42
CA THR A 159 -5.62 17.24 5.43
C THR A 159 -6.96 17.11 4.70
N ASN A 160 -7.42 18.21 4.10
CA ASN A 160 -8.65 18.19 3.29
C ASN A 160 -8.39 17.71 1.86
N ILE A 161 -7.14 17.79 1.39
CA ILE A 161 -6.73 17.51 0.00
C ILE A 161 -5.31 16.98 -0.02
N GLY A 162 -4.94 16.36 -1.12
CA GLY A 162 -3.57 15.97 -1.39
C GLY A 162 -3.24 14.53 -1.00
N GLY A 163 -2.01 14.22 -1.23
CA GLY A 163 -1.39 12.92 -1.03
C GLY A 163 -0.03 12.91 -1.67
N PHE A 164 0.65 11.79 -1.58
CA PHE A 164 1.97 11.64 -2.16
C PHE A 164 2.22 10.20 -2.64
N LEU A 165 3.23 10.06 -3.46
CA LEU A 165 3.79 8.81 -3.93
C LEU A 165 5.27 8.79 -3.54
N CYS A 166 5.69 7.77 -2.78
CA CYS A 166 7.07 7.52 -2.42
C CYS A 166 7.58 6.21 -3.02
N MET A 167 8.87 6.15 -3.31
CA MET A 167 9.49 4.95 -3.84
C MET A 167 11.00 4.95 -3.61
N ASN A 168 11.59 3.76 -3.51
CA ASN A 168 13.03 3.58 -3.36
C ASN A 168 13.75 3.53 -4.72
N ASP A 169 13.01 3.26 -5.81
CA ASP A 169 13.53 3.16 -7.17
C ASP A 169 13.70 4.56 -7.78
N HIS A 170 14.96 5.00 -7.96
CA HIS A 170 15.29 6.33 -8.45
C HIS A 170 14.84 6.54 -9.90
N ASP A 171 14.97 5.54 -10.77
CA ASP A 171 14.56 5.68 -12.18
C ASP A 171 13.04 5.81 -12.29
N LEU A 172 12.30 5.03 -11.48
CA LEU A 172 10.85 5.16 -11.38
C LEU A 172 10.46 6.53 -10.82
N TYR A 173 11.19 7.06 -9.82
CA TYR A 173 10.97 8.40 -9.27
C TYR A 173 11.14 9.49 -10.36
N VAL A 174 12.21 9.45 -11.13
CA VAL A 174 12.46 10.43 -12.22
C VAL A 174 11.33 10.39 -13.26
N ARG A 175 10.88 9.21 -13.64
CA ARG A 175 9.72 9.05 -14.54
C ARG A 175 8.43 9.57 -13.93
N ALA A 176 8.21 9.31 -12.65
CA ALA A 176 7.03 9.77 -11.92
C ALA A 176 6.97 11.30 -11.81
N THR A 177 8.10 11.98 -11.59
CA THR A 177 8.15 13.46 -11.55
C THR A 177 7.71 14.10 -12.87
N GLY A 178 8.07 13.48 -14.02
CA GLY A 178 7.58 13.92 -15.33
C GLY A 178 6.05 13.82 -15.47
N MET A 179 5.46 12.76 -14.92
CA MET A 179 4.00 12.61 -14.93
C MET A 179 3.31 13.54 -13.92
N VAL A 180 3.95 13.87 -12.79
CA VAL A 180 3.42 14.89 -11.86
C VAL A 180 3.25 16.24 -12.59
N VAL A 181 4.22 16.65 -13.40
CA VAL A 181 4.11 17.88 -14.21
C VAL A 181 2.90 17.84 -15.14
N GLN A 182 2.62 16.70 -15.72
CA GLN A 182 1.50 16.54 -16.66
C GLN A 182 0.12 16.59 -15.98
N PHE A 183 -0.02 16.01 -14.79
CA PHE A 183 -1.34 15.77 -14.18
C PHE A 183 -1.64 16.61 -12.96
N GLU A 184 -0.62 17.04 -12.21
CA GLU A 184 -0.82 17.66 -10.90
C GLU A 184 -0.22 19.07 -10.81
N GLY A 185 1.00 19.26 -11.28
CA GLY A 185 1.72 20.54 -11.21
C GLY A 185 3.22 20.34 -11.11
N MET A 186 3.94 21.33 -10.58
CA MET A 186 5.40 21.20 -10.44
C MET A 186 5.77 20.11 -9.42
N PRO A 187 6.87 19.37 -9.62
CA PRO A 187 7.28 18.30 -8.73
C PRO A 187 7.51 18.72 -7.29
N SER A 188 7.82 20.01 -7.05
CA SER A 188 8.07 20.58 -5.73
C SER A 188 6.83 20.70 -4.85
N TYR A 189 5.64 20.80 -5.43
CA TYR A 189 4.38 20.98 -4.68
C TYR A 189 3.20 20.16 -5.22
N GLY A 190 3.32 19.54 -6.41
CA GLY A 190 2.25 18.70 -6.98
C GLY A 190 0.91 19.42 -7.11
N GLY A 191 0.90 20.74 -7.40
CA GLY A 191 -0.32 21.56 -7.47
C GLY A 191 -0.95 21.90 -6.10
N LEU A 192 -0.35 21.49 -4.98
CA LEU A 192 -0.87 21.76 -3.63
C LEU A 192 -0.47 23.17 -3.14
N ALA A 193 -1.35 23.80 -2.37
CA ALA A 193 -1.01 25.01 -1.64
C ALA A 193 -0.03 24.72 -0.48
N GLY A 194 0.84 25.67 -0.15
CA GLY A 194 1.83 25.51 0.93
C GLY A 194 1.22 25.13 2.26
N ARG A 195 0.05 25.68 2.62
CA ARG A 195 -0.68 25.35 3.85
C ARG A 195 -1.11 23.88 3.91
N ASP A 196 -1.47 23.28 2.76
CA ASP A 196 -1.90 21.87 2.71
C ASP A 196 -0.71 20.94 2.82
N MET A 197 0.44 21.33 2.23
CA MET A 197 1.70 20.57 2.38
C MET A 197 2.21 20.62 3.83
N GLU A 198 2.16 21.78 4.47
CA GLU A 198 2.55 21.94 5.88
C GLU A 198 1.64 21.12 6.80
N ALA A 199 0.32 21.21 6.62
CA ALA A 199 -0.64 20.40 7.38
C ALA A 199 -0.39 18.91 7.21
N MET A 200 -0.08 18.45 5.99
CA MET A 200 0.26 17.06 5.71
C MET A 200 1.55 16.61 6.40
N ALA A 201 2.58 17.45 6.39
CA ALA A 201 3.87 17.17 7.02
C ALA A 201 3.78 17.09 8.55
N ILE A 202 2.85 17.83 9.16
CA ILE A 202 2.62 17.82 10.61
C ILE A 202 1.67 16.69 11.01
N GLY A 203 0.72 16.32 10.14
CA GLY A 203 -0.28 15.30 10.41
C GLY A 203 0.24 13.85 10.35
N ILE A 204 1.38 13.63 9.75
CA ILE A 204 2.12 12.35 9.73
C ILE A 204 3.17 12.37 10.84
#